data_90771a7e08a2792a32ac0d7188370db0
#
_entry.id   90771a7e08a2792a32ac0d7188370db0
#
_cell.length_a   1.000
_cell.length_b   1.000
_cell.length_c   1.000
_cell.angle_alpha   90.00
_cell.angle_beta   90.00
_cell.angle_gamma   90.00
#
_symmetry.space_group_name_H-M   'P 1'
#
loop_
_entity.id
_entity.type
_entity.pdbx_description
1 polymer ?
#
loop_
_entity_poly.entity_id
_entity_poly.type
_entity_poly.pdbx_seq_one_letter_code
_entity_poly.pdbx_strand_id
1 'polypeptide(L)'
;MIKHGFSKCGSCHTDPAGGETLTPFGRFQSEHLLSMGGADMQEQSKRSRFLFGAIDEPTDVSLGGSYRHMLLYSASVPGVPAEWRQFPMQLDVYGSGRIGQFVIGASLGVAKGIQGNANVRAAEINKEPGEGFIVLSRSHYLGLWLQDDTLLRVGRLNLPFGVRIPEHTLWVRESTRTDRESDQQHGASLTYTGGRWRIDGMLVLGNFQLNPDRYRERGYATTIEYLLTPTLALGASSLLTHSQVDSLTRVQNSIRYADGALLRWGATAKLSVLGELDVLKEGGRHVGFTGFVQMDHEVWQGVHLMLTGEALDQGLLERPGVLPQRGAGAPRYGAWAGIDWFPIEHLELRVDGVMHQDDVFHGQAQLHLYL
;
A
#
# COMPACT_ATOMS: atom_id res chain seq x y z
N MET A 1 13.74 -4.00 -5.68
CA MET A 1 13.93 -3.46 -7.04
C MET A 1 14.90 -2.28 -7.10
N ILE A 2 14.83 -1.29 -6.19
CA ILE A 2 15.76 -0.13 -6.22
C ILE A 2 17.25 -0.53 -6.12
N LYS A 3 17.59 -1.57 -5.37
CA LYS A 3 18.95 -2.13 -5.27
C LYS A 3 19.53 -2.62 -6.61
N HIS A 4 18.66 -2.92 -7.58
CA HIS A 4 19.02 -3.31 -8.94
C HIS A 4 18.92 -2.14 -9.94
N GLY A 5 18.74 -0.89 -9.46
CA GLY A 5 18.60 0.31 -10.29
C GLY A 5 17.21 0.52 -10.90
N PHE A 6 16.23 -0.32 -10.59
CA PHE A 6 14.82 -0.12 -11.00
C PHE A 6 14.13 0.82 -10.04
N SER A 7 14.27 2.10 -10.27
CA SER A 7 13.77 3.16 -9.40
C SER A 7 12.37 3.64 -9.74
N LYS A 8 11.90 3.40 -10.97
CA LYS A 8 10.57 3.82 -11.45
C LYS A 8 9.58 2.67 -11.38
N CYS A 9 8.47 2.86 -10.66
CA CYS A 9 7.44 1.83 -10.51
C CYS A 9 6.80 1.43 -11.85
N GLY A 10 6.58 2.39 -12.75
CA GLY A 10 6.03 2.16 -14.09
C GLY A 10 6.89 1.30 -15.01
N SER A 11 8.14 0.98 -14.65
CA SER A 11 8.92 -0.02 -15.38
C SER A 11 8.35 -1.43 -15.22
N CYS A 12 7.84 -1.74 -14.02
CA CYS A 12 7.33 -3.07 -13.67
C CYS A 12 5.81 -3.12 -13.55
N HIS A 13 5.14 -2.00 -13.35
CA HIS A 13 3.69 -1.93 -13.17
C HIS A 13 3.03 -1.12 -14.29
N THR A 14 1.80 -1.50 -14.66
CA THR A 14 1.00 -0.71 -15.62
C THR A 14 0.58 0.63 -15.01
N ASP A 15 0.37 0.70 -13.69
CA ASP A 15 0.27 1.96 -12.95
C ASP A 15 1.67 2.53 -12.70
N PRO A 16 2.02 3.71 -13.27
CA PRO A 16 3.33 4.32 -13.05
C PRO A 16 3.60 4.70 -11.59
N ALA A 17 2.56 4.76 -10.77
CA ALA A 17 2.69 4.90 -9.33
C ALA A 17 2.98 3.57 -8.60
N GLY A 18 2.89 2.43 -9.29
CA GLY A 18 3.15 1.08 -8.79
C GLY A 18 1.91 0.37 -8.25
N GLY A 19 2.01 -0.94 -8.10
CA GLY A 19 0.94 -1.82 -7.62
C GLY A 19 0.11 -2.46 -8.73
N GLU A 20 -0.77 -3.36 -8.36
CA GLU A 20 -1.70 -4.08 -9.22
C GLU A 20 -1.01 -4.83 -10.37
N THR A 21 -1.44 -4.60 -11.61
CA THR A 21 -1.01 -5.35 -12.78
C THR A 21 0.46 -5.13 -13.11
N LEU A 22 1.21 -6.20 -13.27
CA LEU A 22 2.59 -6.16 -13.75
C LEU A 22 2.65 -6.04 -15.27
N THR A 23 3.61 -5.27 -15.76
CA THR A 23 4.00 -5.29 -17.16
C THR A 23 4.71 -6.62 -17.49
N PRO A 24 4.83 -7.03 -18.77
CA PRO A 24 5.66 -8.18 -19.14
C PRO A 24 7.09 -8.07 -18.59
N PHE A 25 7.67 -6.87 -18.58
CA PHE A 25 8.97 -6.62 -17.99
C PHE A 25 8.98 -6.83 -16.48
N GLY A 26 7.93 -6.37 -15.78
CA GLY A 26 7.79 -6.58 -14.32
C GLY A 26 7.72 -8.05 -13.96
N ARG A 27 6.98 -8.85 -14.72
CA ARG A 27 6.91 -10.32 -14.55
C ARG A 27 8.24 -10.99 -14.82
N PHE A 28 8.93 -10.60 -15.90
CA PHE A 28 10.27 -11.08 -16.19
C PHE A 28 11.23 -10.80 -15.01
N GLN A 29 11.18 -9.59 -14.42
CA GLN A 29 12.03 -9.27 -13.27
C GLN A 29 11.61 -10.04 -12.00
N SER A 30 10.33 -10.31 -11.81
CA SER A 30 9.84 -11.14 -10.71
C SER A 30 10.40 -12.57 -10.80
N GLU A 31 10.40 -13.16 -11.98
CA GLU A 31 10.99 -14.49 -12.21
C GLU A 31 12.51 -14.49 -11.97
N HIS A 32 13.23 -13.52 -12.54
CA HIS A 32 14.70 -13.57 -12.59
C HIS A 32 15.39 -12.99 -11.35
N LEU A 33 14.79 -12.02 -10.68
CA LEU A 33 15.41 -11.33 -9.55
C LEU A 33 14.79 -11.69 -8.21
N LEU A 34 13.49 -12.03 -8.15
CA LEU A 34 12.84 -12.33 -6.88
C LEU A 34 12.76 -13.82 -6.60
N SER A 35 12.44 -14.66 -7.60
CA SER A 35 12.25 -16.08 -7.32
C SER A 35 13.57 -16.85 -7.25
N MET A 36 13.59 -17.94 -6.43
CA MET A 36 14.72 -18.87 -6.35
C MET A 36 14.92 -19.64 -7.66
N GLY A 37 13.85 -19.81 -8.45
CA GLY A 37 13.84 -20.55 -9.70
C GLY A 37 14.50 -19.84 -10.87
N GLY A 38 15.13 -18.67 -10.64
CA GLY A 38 15.69 -17.77 -11.64
C GLY A 38 16.18 -18.50 -12.90
N ALA A 39 15.40 -18.38 -13.97
CA ALA A 39 15.68 -19.03 -15.23
C ALA A 39 16.79 -18.30 -16.03
N ASP A 40 17.32 -18.95 -17.05
CA ASP A 40 18.23 -18.32 -18.00
C ASP A 40 17.69 -16.94 -18.47
N MET A 41 18.50 -15.91 -18.30
CA MET A 41 18.12 -14.49 -18.56
C MET A 41 17.77 -14.18 -20.03
N GLN A 42 17.63 -15.16 -20.89
CA GLN A 42 17.43 -14.94 -22.34
C GLN A 42 15.97 -14.93 -22.79
N GLU A 43 15.08 -15.60 -22.10
CA GLU A 43 13.65 -15.62 -22.45
C GLU A 43 12.75 -15.63 -21.22
N GLN A 44 11.64 -14.90 -21.31
CA GLN A 44 10.57 -15.02 -20.33
C GLN A 44 9.95 -16.41 -20.41
N SER A 45 9.96 -17.16 -19.30
CA SER A 45 9.32 -18.46 -19.26
C SER A 45 7.79 -18.33 -19.39
N LYS A 46 7.14 -19.37 -19.86
CA LYS A 46 5.65 -19.38 -19.85
C LYS A 46 5.09 -19.24 -18.45
N ARG A 47 5.85 -19.69 -17.44
CA ARG A 47 5.43 -19.69 -16.03
C ARG A 47 5.29 -18.28 -15.45
N SER A 48 6.06 -17.28 -15.94
CA SER A 48 5.94 -15.90 -15.46
C SER A 48 4.77 -15.13 -16.10
N ARG A 49 4.06 -15.73 -17.09
CA ARG A 49 2.88 -15.12 -17.70
C ARG A 49 1.65 -15.31 -16.84
N PHE A 50 0.61 -14.54 -17.13
CA PHE A 50 -0.67 -14.63 -16.42
C PHE A 50 -1.19 -16.07 -16.38
N LEU A 51 -1.63 -16.52 -15.19
CA LEU A 51 -2.04 -17.91 -14.93
C LEU A 51 -1.03 -18.95 -15.42
N PHE A 52 0.28 -18.71 -15.20
CA PHE A 52 1.36 -19.60 -15.61
C PHE A 52 1.38 -19.89 -17.13
N GLY A 53 0.92 -18.91 -17.91
CA GLY A 53 0.86 -19.01 -19.37
C GLY A 53 -0.31 -19.86 -19.91
N ALA A 54 -1.31 -20.11 -19.08
CA ALA A 54 -2.55 -20.76 -19.54
C ALA A 54 -3.44 -19.83 -20.39
N ILE A 55 -3.25 -18.52 -20.26
CA ILE A 55 -3.94 -17.49 -21.04
C ILE A 55 -2.91 -16.63 -21.75
N ASP A 56 -3.03 -16.53 -23.07
CA ASP A 56 -2.24 -15.59 -23.86
C ASP A 56 -2.89 -14.21 -23.82
N GLU A 57 -2.13 -13.22 -23.33
CA GLU A 57 -2.59 -11.84 -23.25
C GLU A 57 -2.39 -11.14 -24.60
N PRO A 58 -3.39 -10.40 -25.12
CA PRO A 58 -3.18 -9.49 -26.24
C PRO A 58 -2.09 -8.45 -25.92
N THR A 59 -1.38 -7.96 -26.93
CA THR A 59 -0.23 -7.04 -26.77
C THR A 59 -0.57 -5.77 -25.96
N ASP A 60 -1.80 -5.29 -26.10
CA ASP A 60 -2.25 -4.03 -25.45
C ASP A 60 -3.07 -4.27 -24.18
N VAL A 61 -3.12 -5.51 -23.69
CA VAL A 61 -3.86 -5.90 -22.49
C VAL A 61 -2.91 -6.57 -21.52
N SER A 62 -2.94 -6.15 -20.28
CA SER A 62 -2.26 -6.81 -19.16
C SER A 62 -3.30 -7.26 -18.15
N LEU A 63 -3.23 -8.52 -17.78
CA LEU A 63 -4.07 -9.13 -16.75
C LEU A 63 -3.23 -9.44 -15.52
N GLY A 64 -3.83 -9.48 -14.37
CA GLY A 64 -3.16 -9.82 -13.12
C GLY A 64 -4.14 -10.33 -12.08
N GLY A 65 -3.61 -10.85 -11.01
CA GLY A 65 -4.41 -11.30 -9.88
C GLY A 65 -3.58 -11.36 -8.61
N SER A 66 -4.25 -11.32 -7.48
CA SER A 66 -3.64 -11.46 -6.17
C SER A 66 -4.55 -12.27 -5.26
N TYR A 67 -4.01 -13.33 -4.70
CA TYR A 67 -4.65 -14.05 -3.61
C TYR A 67 -3.73 -14.04 -2.41
N ARG A 68 -4.24 -13.56 -1.27
CA ARG A 68 -3.53 -13.56 0.00
C ARG A 68 -4.30 -14.31 1.06
N HIS A 69 -3.63 -15.25 1.72
CA HIS A 69 -4.14 -15.95 2.88
C HIS A 69 -3.27 -15.64 4.08
N MET A 70 -3.89 -15.26 5.19
CA MET A 70 -3.21 -14.85 6.41
C MET A 70 -3.50 -15.86 7.53
N LEU A 71 -2.44 -16.25 8.24
CA LEU A 71 -2.50 -16.87 9.56
C LEU A 71 -1.92 -15.86 10.56
N LEU A 72 -2.73 -15.45 11.52
CA LEU A 72 -2.37 -14.48 12.55
C LEU A 72 -2.38 -15.16 13.92
N TYR A 73 -1.31 -14.98 14.66
CA TYR A 73 -1.21 -15.29 16.07
C TYR A 73 -1.18 -14.00 16.88
N SER A 74 -2.02 -13.89 17.88
CA SER A 74 -1.98 -12.82 18.88
C SER A 74 -1.65 -13.43 20.23
N ALA A 75 -0.55 -12.98 20.85
CA ALA A 75 -0.16 -13.47 22.17
C ALA A 75 -1.17 -13.04 23.25
N SER A 76 -1.22 -13.78 24.34
CA SER A 76 -2.07 -13.43 25.47
C SER A 76 -1.60 -12.14 26.14
N VAL A 77 -2.57 -11.30 26.50
CA VAL A 77 -2.38 -10.13 27.38
C VAL A 77 -3.28 -10.28 28.58
N PRO A 78 -3.06 -9.55 29.70
CA PRO A 78 -3.91 -9.63 30.88
C PRO A 78 -5.40 -9.52 30.55
N GLY A 79 -6.15 -10.59 30.82
CA GLY A 79 -7.60 -10.67 30.55
C GLY A 79 -8.00 -11.13 29.15
N VAL A 80 -7.04 -11.34 28.23
CA VAL A 80 -7.33 -11.80 26.86
C VAL A 80 -6.41 -12.99 26.56
N PRO A 81 -6.95 -14.19 26.27
CA PRO A 81 -6.15 -15.35 25.93
C PRO A 81 -5.47 -15.18 24.55
N ALA A 82 -4.42 -15.95 24.33
CA ALA A 82 -3.80 -16.05 23.01
C ALA A 82 -4.79 -16.61 21.98
N GLU A 83 -4.75 -16.10 20.78
CA GLU A 83 -5.68 -16.47 19.72
C GLU A 83 -4.96 -16.70 18.39
N TRP A 84 -5.43 -17.71 17.65
CA TRP A 84 -5.07 -17.97 16.26
C TRP A 84 -6.24 -17.63 15.37
N ARG A 85 -5.98 -16.87 14.32
CA ARG A 85 -6.96 -16.55 13.29
C ARG A 85 -6.39 -16.87 11.92
N GLN A 86 -7.20 -17.45 11.05
CA GLN A 86 -6.86 -17.63 9.65
C GLN A 86 -7.98 -17.10 8.78
N PHE A 87 -7.63 -16.44 7.69
CA PHE A 87 -8.62 -15.90 6.78
C PHE A 87 -8.02 -15.58 5.40
N PRO A 88 -8.80 -15.73 4.33
CA PRO A 88 -8.45 -15.14 3.04
C PRO A 88 -8.53 -13.62 3.19
N MET A 89 -7.38 -12.95 3.06
CA MET A 89 -7.26 -11.51 3.26
C MET A 89 -7.65 -10.76 1.99
N GLN A 90 -7.32 -11.33 0.83
CA GLN A 90 -7.50 -10.69 -0.47
C GLN A 90 -7.68 -11.74 -1.55
N LEU A 91 -8.59 -11.47 -2.47
CA LEU A 91 -8.70 -12.15 -3.75
C LEU A 91 -9.13 -11.11 -4.79
N ASP A 92 -8.20 -10.69 -5.63
CA ASP A 92 -8.42 -9.66 -6.64
C ASP A 92 -8.00 -10.15 -8.02
N VAL A 93 -8.69 -9.67 -9.03
CA VAL A 93 -8.26 -9.71 -10.42
C VAL A 93 -8.11 -8.29 -10.94
N TYR A 94 -7.09 -8.09 -11.76
CA TYR A 94 -6.72 -6.79 -12.32
C TYR A 94 -6.72 -6.87 -13.83
N GLY A 95 -7.08 -5.77 -14.47
CA GLY A 95 -6.95 -5.63 -15.90
C GLY A 95 -6.55 -4.21 -16.27
N SER A 96 -5.64 -4.09 -17.22
CA SER A 96 -5.26 -2.83 -17.85
C SER A 96 -5.21 -2.99 -19.36
N GLY A 97 -5.79 -2.05 -20.08
CA GLY A 97 -5.77 -2.01 -21.55
C GLY A 97 -5.30 -0.66 -22.05
N ARG A 98 -4.56 -0.65 -23.17
CA ARG A 98 -4.08 0.55 -23.82
C ARG A 98 -4.51 0.61 -25.29
N ILE A 99 -5.07 1.73 -25.72
CA ILE A 99 -5.44 2.02 -27.11
C ILE A 99 -4.86 3.38 -27.47
N GLY A 100 -3.75 3.40 -28.17
CA GLY A 100 -3.01 4.62 -28.48
C GLY A 100 -2.53 5.31 -27.20
N GLN A 101 -3.03 6.53 -26.95
CA GLN A 101 -2.72 7.29 -25.74
C GLN A 101 -3.69 7.01 -24.58
N PHE A 102 -4.81 6.34 -24.83
CA PHE A 102 -5.80 6.04 -23.82
C PHE A 102 -5.46 4.77 -23.06
N VAL A 103 -5.69 4.79 -21.76
CA VAL A 103 -5.53 3.65 -20.86
C VAL A 103 -6.80 3.47 -20.06
N ILE A 104 -7.21 2.23 -19.88
CA ILE A 104 -8.25 1.84 -18.93
C ILE A 104 -7.64 0.85 -17.95
N GLY A 105 -7.89 1.04 -16.66
CA GLY A 105 -7.50 0.10 -15.61
C GLY A 105 -8.67 -0.18 -14.70
N ALA A 106 -8.79 -1.43 -14.25
CA ALA A 106 -9.80 -1.83 -13.28
C ALA A 106 -9.35 -3.01 -12.45
N SER A 107 -9.87 -3.09 -11.23
CA SER A 107 -9.77 -4.26 -10.36
C SER A 107 -11.14 -4.66 -9.86
N LEU A 108 -11.31 -5.95 -9.64
CA LEU A 108 -12.47 -6.53 -8.98
C LEU A 108 -11.98 -7.57 -7.99
N GLY A 109 -12.45 -7.49 -6.77
CA GLY A 109 -11.99 -8.40 -5.74
C GLY A 109 -12.98 -8.63 -4.62
N VAL A 110 -12.54 -9.49 -3.71
CA VAL A 110 -13.25 -9.85 -2.49
C VAL A 110 -12.26 -9.70 -1.32
N ALA A 111 -12.68 -9.03 -0.27
CA ALA A 111 -11.92 -8.93 0.97
C ALA A 111 -12.79 -9.30 2.16
N LYS A 112 -12.17 -9.85 3.21
CA LYS A 112 -12.86 -10.01 4.49
C LYS A 112 -12.86 -8.67 5.23
N GLY A 113 -14.01 -8.23 5.70
CA GLY A 113 -14.14 -7.06 6.54
C GLY A 113 -13.42 -7.28 7.88
N ILE A 114 -12.47 -6.42 8.21
CA ILE A 114 -11.77 -6.38 9.49
C ILE A 114 -12.10 -5.04 10.15
N GLN A 115 -12.41 -5.05 11.43
CA GLN A 115 -12.73 -3.85 12.18
C GLN A 115 -11.61 -2.79 12.02
N GLY A 116 -12.00 -1.54 11.76
CA GLY A 116 -11.07 -0.44 11.50
C GLY A 116 -10.70 -0.25 10.01
N ASN A 117 -10.90 -1.24 9.16
CA ASN A 117 -10.68 -1.13 7.72
C ASN A 117 -11.62 -0.10 7.08
N ALA A 118 -11.17 0.63 6.05
CA ALA A 118 -11.99 1.65 5.38
C ALA A 118 -13.26 1.08 4.74
N ASN A 119 -13.22 -0.15 4.22
CA ASN A 119 -14.39 -0.82 3.66
C ASN A 119 -15.41 -1.17 4.74
N VAL A 120 -14.97 -1.63 5.91
CA VAL A 120 -15.85 -1.87 7.07
C VAL A 120 -16.45 -0.55 7.56
N ARG A 121 -15.64 0.51 7.66
CA ARG A 121 -16.15 1.85 8.01
C ARG A 121 -17.20 2.33 7.00
N ALA A 122 -16.99 2.07 5.70
CA ALA A 122 -17.98 2.39 4.68
C ALA A 122 -19.28 1.62 4.89
N ALA A 123 -19.20 0.32 5.14
CA ALA A 123 -20.36 -0.54 5.40
C ALA A 123 -21.13 -0.08 6.67
N GLU A 124 -20.42 0.16 7.76
CA GLU A 124 -21.01 0.66 9.02
C GLU A 124 -21.72 2.01 8.83
N ILE A 125 -21.10 2.95 8.12
CA ILE A 125 -21.69 4.27 7.84
C ILE A 125 -22.92 4.12 6.96
N ASN A 126 -22.88 3.27 5.96
CA ASN A 126 -23.99 3.00 5.04
C ASN A 126 -25.07 2.09 5.67
N LYS A 127 -24.87 1.62 6.92
CA LYS A 127 -25.75 0.66 7.61
C LYS A 127 -25.86 -0.69 6.91
N GLU A 128 -24.79 -1.11 6.27
CA GLU A 128 -24.63 -2.44 5.72
C GLU A 128 -23.92 -3.36 6.72
N PRO A 129 -24.08 -4.69 6.64
CA PRO A 129 -23.32 -5.60 7.49
C PRO A 129 -21.82 -5.40 7.31
N GLY A 130 -21.11 -5.01 8.37
CA GLY A 130 -19.68 -4.74 8.35
C GLY A 130 -18.78 -5.97 8.49
N GLU A 131 -19.35 -7.13 8.79
CA GLU A 131 -18.64 -8.38 8.96
C GLU A 131 -18.97 -9.35 7.81
N GLY A 132 -17.93 -10.00 7.27
CA GLY A 132 -18.05 -10.94 6.17
C GLY A 132 -17.22 -10.56 4.96
N PHE A 133 -17.55 -11.15 3.83
CA PHE A 133 -16.88 -10.85 2.57
C PHE A 133 -17.53 -9.63 1.89
N ILE A 134 -16.68 -8.72 1.46
CA ILE A 134 -17.06 -7.50 0.76
C ILE A 134 -16.51 -7.57 -0.65
N VAL A 135 -17.40 -7.44 -1.64
CA VAL A 135 -17.00 -7.30 -3.05
C VAL A 135 -16.63 -5.83 -3.29
N LEU A 136 -15.47 -5.60 -3.86
CA LEU A 136 -14.96 -4.24 -4.05
C LEU A 136 -14.14 -4.11 -5.33
N SER A 137 -14.10 -2.90 -5.87
CA SER A 137 -13.08 -2.48 -6.83
C SER A 137 -12.10 -1.55 -6.10
N ARG A 138 -10.83 -1.94 -6.02
CA ARG A 138 -9.79 -1.09 -5.40
C ARG A 138 -9.43 0.05 -6.32
N SER A 139 -9.29 -0.23 -7.60
CA SER A 139 -9.04 0.80 -8.61
C SER A 139 -9.96 0.61 -9.82
N HIS A 140 -10.37 1.71 -10.41
CA HIS A 140 -10.96 1.77 -11.75
C HIS A 140 -10.79 3.18 -12.29
N TYR A 141 -10.16 3.30 -13.45
CA TYR A 141 -9.84 4.60 -14.01
C TYR A 141 -9.78 4.60 -15.52
N LEU A 142 -9.97 5.77 -16.09
CA LEU A 142 -9.59 6.13 -17.45
C LEU A 142 -8.35 7.00 -17.38
N GLY A 143 -7.40 6.74 -18.25
CA GLY A 143 -6.15 7.49 -18.33
C GLY A 143 -5.85 7.97 -19.74
N LEU A 144 -5.04 9.03 -19.81
CA LEU A 144 -4.54 9.61 -21.05
C LEU A 144 -3.06 9.91 -20.91
N TRP A 145 -2.23 9.27 -21.69
CA TRP A 145 -0.82 9.63 -21.84
C TRP A 145 -0.73 10.94 -22.61
N LEU A 146 -0.38 12.01 -21.90
CA LEU A 146 -0.12 13.32 -22.50
C LEU A 146 1.23 13.35 -23.22
N GLN A 147 2.20 12.64 -22.63
CA GLN A 147 3.55 12.38 -23.14
C GLN A 147 3.99 10.99 -22.65
N ASP A 148 5.11 10.48 -23.13
CA ASP A 148 5.60 9.15 -22.74
C ASP A 148 5.92 8.99 -21.24
N ASP A 149 6.11 10.10 -20.55
CA ASP A 149 6.43 10.17 -19.13
C ASP A 149 5.32 10.82 -18.27
N THR A 150 4.21 11.24 -18.88
CA THR A 150 3.14 12.01 -18.22
C THR A 150 1.77 11.39 -18.45
N LEU A 151 1.16 10.85 -17.38
CA LEU A 151 -0.14 10.20 -17.41
C LEU A 151 -1.16 10.97 -16.56
N LEU A 152 -2.26 11.38 -17.19
CA LEU A 152 -3.46 11.88 -16.52
C LEU A 152 -4.43 10.70 -16.30
N ARG A 153 -5.01 10.58 -15.09
CA ARG A 153 -6.01 9.56 -14.77
C ARG A 153 -7.19 10.18 -14.03
N VAL A 154 -8.37 9.64 -14.29
CA VAL A 154 -9.61 10.00 -13.58
C VAL A 154 -10.33 8.73 -13.20
N GLY A 155 -10.70 8.58 -11.94
CA GLY A 155 -11.37 7.41 -11.43
C GLY A 155 -11.13 7.18 -9.94
N ARG A 156 -11.19 5.93 -9.51
CA ARG A 156 -10.81 5.50 -8.17
C ARG A 156 -9.36 5.06 -8.17
N LEU A 157 -8.55 5.70 -7.37
CA LEU A 157 -7.10 5.57 -7.38
C LEU A 157 -6.56 5.49 -5.95
N ASN A 158 -5.37 4.92 -5.79
CA ASN A 158 -4.61 5.02 -4.56
C ASN A 158 -4.16 6.47 -4.35
N LEU A 159 -4.18 6.92 -3.10
CA LEU A 159 -3.64 8.24 -2.75
C LEU A 159 -2.13 8.25 -2.99
N PRO A 160 -1.59 9.22 -3.74
CA PRO A 160 -0.15 9.38 -3.92
C PRO A 160 0.46 10.02 -2.67
N PHE A 161 0.76 9.19 -1.68
CA PHE A 161 1.37 9.62 -0.44
C PHE A 161 2.31 8.53 0.08
N GLY A 162 3.48 8.93 0.56
CA GLY A 162 4.44 8.07 1.21
C GLY A 162 5.12 7.04 0.30
N VAL A 163 5.93 6.19 0.90
CA VAL A 163 6.54 5.03 0.24
C VAL A 163 5.49 3.94 0.03
N ARG A 164 5.36 3.42 -1.19
CA ARG A 164 4.47 2.29 -1.45
C ARG A 164 5.11 1.00 -0.97
N ILE A 165 4.55 0.44 0.08
CA ILE A 165 4.95 -0.81 0.71
C ILE A 165 3.77 -1.79 0.74
N PRO A 166 4.02 -3.11 0.74
CA PRO A 166 2.96 -4.11 0.84
C PRO A 166 2.37 -4.22 2.25
N GLU A 167 3.11 -3.80 3.28
CA GLU A 167 2.70 -3.89 4.70
C GLU A 167 1.64 -2.83 5.01
N HIS A 168 0.38 -3.20 4.87
CA HIS A 168 -0.75 -2.30 5.10
C HIS A 168 -1.05 -2.05 6.59
N THR A 169 -0.51 -2.90 7.49
CA THR A 169 -0.70 -2.78 8.94
C THR A 169 0.38 -1.97 9.65
N LEU A 170 1.38 -1.46 8.94
CA LEU A 170 2.31 -0.48 9.51
C LEU A 170 1.57 0.78 9.94
N TRP A 171 1.93 1.31 11.10
CA TRP A 171 1.29 2.49 11.66
C TRP A 171 1.29 3.70 10.72
N VAL A 172 2.32 3.84 9.89
CA VAL A 172 2.39 4.90 8.90
C VAL A 172 1.22 4.82 7.90
N ARG A 173 0.82 3.62 7.47
CA ARG A 173 -0.29 3.45 6.52
C ARG A 173 -1.65 3.61 7.20
N GLU A 174 -1.78 3.10 8.40
CA GLU A 174 -3.02 3.19 9.19
C GLU A 174 -3.30 4.63 9.63
N SER A 175 -2.30 5.32 10.19
CA SER A 175 -2.49 6.67 10.74
C SER A 175 -2.61 7.75 9.67
N THR A 176 -1.95 7.61 8.52
CA THR A 176 -2.13 8.52 7.38
C THR A 176 -3.36 8.17 6.53
N ARG A 177 -4.01 7.02 6.76
CA ARG A 177 -5.13 6.50 5.94
C ARG A 177 -4.78 6.48 4.46
N THR A 178 -3.62 5.94 4.15
CA THR A 178 -3.12 5.82 2.77
C THR A 178 -2.83 4.37 2.42
N ASP A 179 -3.50 3.44 3.12
CA ASP A 179 -3.42 2.03 2.82
C ASP A 179 -3.95 1.76 1.40
N ARG A 180 -3.12 1.12 0.61
CA ARG A 180 -3.41 0.77 -0.77
C ARG A 180 -4.48 -0.32 -0.92
N GLU A 181 -4.80 -1.05 0.14
CA GLU A 181 -5.80 -2.12 0.10
C GLU A 181 -7.22 -1.60 0.41
N SER A 182 -7.34 -0.45 1.07
CA SER A 182 -8.64 0.02 1.57
C SER A 182 -8.93 1.52 1.43
N ASP A 183 -7.91 2.35 1.28
CA ASP A 183 -8.08 3.81 1.39
C ASP A 183 -8.12 4.56 0.04
N GLN A 184 -8.48 3.87 -1.05
CA GLN A 184 -8.59 4.50 -2.37
C GLN A 184 -9.69 5.56 -2.39
N GLN A 185 -9.43 6.61 -3.15
CA GLN A 185 -10.33 7.74 -3.34
C GLN A 185 -10.66 7.94 -4.82
N HIS A 186 -11.82 8.52 -5.10
CA HIS A 186 -12.13 9.00 -6.46
C HIS A 186 -11.53 10.38 -6.64
N GLY A 187 -10.97 10.62 -7.82
CA GLY A 187 -10.35 11.89 -8.14
C GLY A 187 -9.70 11.93 -9.51
N ALA A 188 -8.91 12.96 -9.73
CA ALA A 188 -8.06 13.14 -10.90
C ALA A 188 -6.59 13.17 -10.46
N SER A 189 -5.74 12.37 -11.10
CA SER A 189 -4.31 12.25 -10.78
C SER A 189 -3.48 12.55 -12.01
N LEU A 190 -2.37 13.27 -11.81
CA LEU A 190 -1.33 13.50 -12.79
C LEU A 190 -0.03 12.87 -12.27
N THR A 191 0.52 11.94 -13.04
CA THR A 191 1.79 11.28 -12.74
C THR A 191 2.83 11.66 -13.80
N TYR A 192 3.98 12.17 -13.36
CA TYR A 192 5.16 12.46 -14.18
C TYR A 192 6.35 11.62 -13.73
N THR A 193 7.02 10.95 -14.68
CA THR A 193 8.14 10.05 -14.39
C THR A 193 9.38 10.34 -15.25
N GLY A 194 9.58 11.59 -15.64
CA GLY A 194 10.65 12.03 -16.52
C GLY A 194 12.01 12.22 -15.81
N GLY A 195 13.11 11.90 -16.52
CA GLY A 195 14.46 12.10 -16.01
C GLY A 195 14.71 11.44 -14.66
N ARG A 196 15.14 12.25 -13.68
CA ARG A 196 15.37 11.82 -12.29
C ARG A 196 14.17 12.08 -11.37
N TRP A 197 13.08 12.62 -11.89
CA TRP A 197 11.90 12.99 -11.12
C TRP A 197 10.81 11.94 -11.23
N ARG A 198 10.13 11.74 -10.13
CA ARG A 198 8.82 11.13 -10.05
C ARG A 198 7.91 12.07 -9.26
N ILE A 199 6.85 12.53 -9.89
CA ILE A 199 5.85 13.40 -9.28
C ILE A 199 4.49 12.75 -9.50
N ASP A 200 3.73 12.56 -8.44
CA ASP A 200 2.38 12.02 -8.51
C ASP A 200 1.48 12.90 -7.64
N GLY A 201 0.52 13.57 -8.26
CA GLY A 201 -0.42 14.47 -7.59
C GLY A 201 -1.85 14.09 -7.91
N MET A 202 -2.73 14.17 -6.92
CA MET A 202 -4.15 13.81 -7.04
C MET A 202 -5.03 14.87 -6.39
N LEU A 203 -6.05 15.31 -7.11
CA LEU A 203 -7.20 16.00 -6.57
C LEU A 203 -8.19 14.96 -6.05
N VAL A 204 -8.47 14.98 -4.75
CA VAL A 204 -9.34 14.03 -4.06
C VAL A 204 -10.76 14.58 -4.06
N LEU A 205 -11.70 13.84 -4.65
CA LEU A 205 -13.12 14.17 -4.72
C LEU A 205 -13.97 13.39 -3.71
N GLY A 206 -13.37 12.39 -3.09
CA GLY A 206 -13.97 11.57 -2.02
C GLY A 206 -14.10 10.10 -2.36
N ASN A 207 -14.29 9.27 -1.36
CA ASN A 207 -14.68 7.88 -1.55
C ASN A 207 -16.19 7.80 -1.80
N PHE A 208 -16.62 7.55 -3.04
CA PHE A 208 -18.05 7.51 -3.38
C PHE A 208 -18.79 6.29 -2.83
N GLN A 209 -18.09 5.33 -2.25
CA GLN A 209 -18.70 4.26 -1.47
C GLN A 209 -19.28 4.76 -0.13
N LEU A 210 -18.82 5.94 0.37
CA LEU A 210 -19.35 6.52 1.60
C LEU A 210 -20.63 7.34 1.31
N ASN A 211 -21.71 6.96 1.96
CA ASN A 211 -22.97 7.69 1.96
C ASN A 211 -23.47 7.88 3.41
N PRO A 212 -23.98 9.05 3.80
CA PRO A 212 -24.11 10.27 2.99
C PRO A 212 -22.79 10.98 2.70
N ASP A 213 -22.81 11.89 1.75
CA ASP A 213 -21.70 12.67 1.21
C ASP A 213 -20.84 13.38 2.28
N ARG A 214 -21.43 13.75 3.41
CA ARG A 214 -20.75 14.44 4.53
C ARG A 214 -19.52 13.73 5.07
N TYR A 215 -19.38 12.41 4.83
CA TYR A 215 -18.21 11.62 5.25
C TYR A 215 -17.10 11.57 4.19
N ARG A 216 -17.36 12.09 2.99
CA ARG A 216 -16.37 12.06 1.90
C ARG A 216 -15.33 13.15 2.10
N GLU A 217 -14.09 12.75 2.03
CA GLU A 217 -12.94 13.66 2.10
C GLU A 217 -12.69 14.31 0.74
N ARG A 218 -12.39 15.60 0.72
CA ARG A 218 -12.02 16.35 -0.48
C ARG A 218 -10.77 17.15 -0.21
N GLY A 219 -9.87 17.19 -1.20
CA GLY A 219 -8.60 17.90 -1.04
C GLY A 219 -7.58 17.46 -2.07
N TYR A 220 -6.36 17.23 -1.63
CA TYR A 220 -5.29 16.74 -2.48
C TYR A 220 -4.37 15.76 -1.74
N ALA A 221 -3.64 14.97 -2.52
CA ALA A 221 -2.48 14.19 -2.08
C ALA A 221 -1.38 14.29 -3.15
N THR A 222 -0.12 14.33 -2.75
CA THR A 222 1.00 14.38 -3.67
C THR A 222 2.25 13.72 -3.09
N THR A 223 3.05 13.15 -3.98
CA THR A 223 4.39 12.64 -3.68
C THR A 223 5.36 13.13 -4.75
N ILE A 224 6.51 13.59 -4.32
CA ILE A 224 7.61 14.03 -5.18
C ILE A 224 8.85 13.25 -4.76
N GLU A 225 9.51 12.59 -5.69
CA GLU A 225 10.79 11.90 -5.46
C GLU A 225 11.84 12.37 -6.48
N TYR A 226 13.06 12.49 -6.02
CA TYR A 226 14.23 12.77 -6.85
C TYR A 226 15.29 11.70 -6.69
N LEU A 227 15.75 11.16 -7.81
CA LEU A 227 16.82 10.17 -7.88
C LEU A 227 18.17 10.87 -7.78
N LEU A 228 18.81 10.81 -6.62
CA LEU A 228 20.19 11.28 -6.42
C LEU A 228 21.18 10.40 -7.19
N THR A 229 20.98 9.08 -7.10
CA THR A 229 21.72 8.06 -7.86
C THR A 229 20.74 7.04 -8.43
N PRO A 230 21.14 6.11 -9.31
CA PRO A 230 20.24 5.05 -9.78
C PRO A 230 19.63 4.19 -8.66
N THR A 231 20.26 4.13 -7.50
CA THR A 231 19.83 3.32 -6.35
C THR A 231 19.43 4.12 -5.12
N LEU A 232 19.42 5.46 -5.19
CA LEU A 232 19.05 6.32 -4.06
C LEU A 232 18.05 7.38 -4.51
N ALA A 233 16.87 7.36 -3.91
CA ALA A 233 15.83 8.37 -4.06
C ALA A 233 15.50 9.02 -2.72
N LEU A 234 15.34 10.33 -2.72
CA LEU A 234 14.76 11.10 -1.63
C LEU A 234 13.48 11.75 -2.13
N GLY A 235 12.53 11.92 -1.25
CA GLY A 235 11.26 12.53 -1.61
C GLY A 235 10.53 13.17 -0.44
N ALA A 236 9.41 13.76 -0.79
CA ALA A 236 8.45 14.32 0.15
C ALA A 236 7.03 14.02 -0.33
N SER A 237 6.12 13.94 0.60
CA SER A 237 4.69 13.80 0.33
C SER A 237 3.87 14.78 1.15
N SER A 238 2.72 15.18 0.62
CA SER A 238 1.77 16.06 1.29
C SER A 238 0.35 15.62 1.01
N LEU A 239 -0.47 15.64 2.03
CA LEU A 239 -1.89 15.32 1.96
C LEU A 239 -2.66 16.33 2.80
N LEU A 240 -3.71 16.90 2.22
CA LEU A 240 -4.66 17.74 2.93
C LEU A 240 -6.06 17.40 2.44
N THR A 241 -6.93 16.97 3.36
CA THR A 241 -8.33 16.69 3.06
C THR A 241 -9.25 17.30 4.12
N HIS A 242 -10.45 17.60 3.68
CA HIS A 242 -11.55 18.08 4.51
C HIS A 242 -12.80 17.22 4.30
N SER A 243 -13.50 16.91 5.38
CA SER A 243 -14.84 16.30 5.38
C SER A 243 -15.76 17.02 6.36
N GLN A 244 -17.06 17.03 6.10
CA GLN A 244 -18.04 17.60 7.05
C GLN A 244 -18.10 16.77 8.34
N VAL A 245 -17.88 15.46 8.23
CA VAL A 245 -17.79 14.53 9.38
C VAL A 245 -16.68 13.53 9.10
N ASP A 246 -15.73 13.42 10.00
CA ASP A 246 -14.71 12.40 9.90
C ASP A 246 -15.28 10.98 10.01
N SER A 247 -14.92 10.10 9.09
CA SER A 247 -15.45 8.74 9.04
C SER A 247 -14.98 7.84 10.20
N LEU A 248 -13.86 8.16 10.83
CA LEU A 248 -13.29 7.41 11.94
C LEU A 248 -13.57 8.08 13.30
N THR A 249 -13.15 9.33 13.45
CA THR A 249 -13.26 10.06 14.73
C THR A 249 -14.65 10.66 14.99
N ARG A 250 -15.50 10.74 13.94
CA ARG A 250 -16.84 11.36 13.96
C ARG A 250 -16.81 12.86 14.29
N VAL A 251 -15.65 13.49 14.21
CA VAL A 251 -15.50 14.93 14.42
C VAL A 251 -16.14 15.69 13.26
N GLN A 252 -16.86 16.76 13.59
CA GLN A 252 -17.48 17.67 12.61
C GLN A 252 -16.41 18.62 12.04
N ASN A 253 -16.57 19.03 10.78
CA ASN A 253 -15.65 19.92 10.07
C ASN A 253 -14.18 19.47 10.18
N SER A 254 -13.94 18.21 9.88
CA SER A 254 -12.66 17.59 10.08
C SER A 254 -11.68 17.96 8.96
N ILE A 255 -10.52 18.45 9.33
CA ILE A 255 -9.35 18.60 8.47
C ILE A 255 -8.34 17.53 8.86
N ARG A 256 -7.86 16.79 7.88
CA ARG A 256 -6.76 15.84 8.01
C ARG A 256 -5.62 16.30 7.12
N TYR A 257 -4.42 16.37 7.67
CA TYR A 257 -3.22 16.58 6.88
C TYR A 257 -2.11 15.63 7.33
N ALA A 258 -1.22 15.33 6.39
CA ALA A 258 0.05 14.66 6.64
C ALA A 258 1.09 15.23 5.66
N ASP A 259 2.29 15.51 6.17
CA ASP A 259 3.44 15.94 5.38
C ASP A 259 4.63 15.06 5.75
N GLY A 260 5.28 14.46 4.76
CA GLY A 260 6.28 13.44 4.99
C GLY A 260 7.57 13.59 4.19
N ALA A 261 8.64 13.02 4.72
CA ALA A 261 9.91 12.83 4.05
C ALA A 261 10.13 11.34 3.75
N LEU A 262 10.67 11.04 2.58
CA LEU A 262 10.80 9.69 2.04
C LEU A 262 12.24 9.35 1.71
N LEU A 263 12.63 8.11 1.97
CA LEU A 263 13.90 7.52 1.57
C LEU A 263 13.65 6.16 0.89
N ARG A 264 14.24 5.95 -0.28
CA ARG A 264 14.40 4.63 -0.88
C ARG A 264 15.86 4.46 -1.31
N TRP A 265 16.53 3.50 -0.72
CA TRP A 265 17.96 3.31 -0.94
C TRP A 265 18.32 1.83 -1.16
N GLY A 266 18.88 1.50 -2.31
CA GLY A 266 19.62 0.26 -2.56
C GLY A 266 21.06 0.45 -2.11
N ALA A 267 21.34 0.15 -0.84
CA ALA A 267 22.63 0.39 -0.22
C ALA A 267 23.73 -0.52 -0.79
N THR A 268 23.36 -1.75 -1.13
CA THR A 268 24.20 -2.72 -1.83
C THR A 268 23.34 -3.51 -2.83
N ALA A 269 23.95 -4.40 -3.62
CA ALA A 269 23.21 -5.31 -4.50
C ALA A 269 22.24 -6.24 -3.75
N LYS A 270 22.45 -6.44 -2.42
CA LYS A 270 21.64 -7.32 -1.58
C LYS A 270 20.83 -6.60 -0.50
N LEU A 271 21.10 -5.33 -0.23
CA LEU A 271 20.46 -4.58 0.86
C LEU A 271 19.71 -3.38 0.32
N SER A 272 18.44 -3.30 0.63
CA SER A 272 17.64 -2.08 0.45
C SER A 272 17.14 -1.53 1.79
N VAL A 273 16.99 -0.20 1.84
CA VAL A 273 16.46 0.54 2.97
C VAL A 273 15.34 1.43 2.49
N LEU A 274 14.19 1.33 3.13
CA LEU A 274 13.04 2.22 2.93
C LEU A 274 12.82 2.99 4.23
N GLY A 275 12.42 4.25 4.11
CA GLY A 275 12.11 5.08 5.27
C GLY A 275 11.08 6.13 4.94
N GLU A 276 10.24 6.44 5.92
CA GLU A 276 9.24 7.49 5.86
C GLU A 276 9.06 8.08 7.25
N LEU A 277 8.93 9.38 7.31
CA LEU A 277 8.64 10.12 8.53
C LEU A 277 7.62 11.21 8.21
N ASP A 278 6.47 11.14 8.84
CA ASP A 278 5.34 12.04 8.61
C ASP A 278 4.99 12.81 9.88
N VAL A 279 4.71 14.09 9.71
CA VAL A 279 3.94 14.90 10.65
C VAL A 279 2.48 14.82 10.23
N LEU A 280 1.60 14.50 11.17
CA LEU A 280 0.19 14.27 10.85
C LEU A 280 -0.74 15.00 11.81
N LYS A 281 -1.93 15.31 11.31
CA LYS A 281 -3.07 15.76 12.11
C LYS A 281 -4.33 15.13 11.58
N GLU A 282 -5.00 14.39 12.43
CA GLU A 282 -6.33 13.86 12.20
C GLU A 282 -7.35 14.73 12.91
N GLY A 283 -8.53 14.92 12.32
CA GLY A 283 -9.56 15.79 12.85
C GLY A 283 -9.85 15.61 14.33
N GLY A 284 -9.80 16.69 15.08
CA GLY A 284 -9.98 16.70 16.55
C GLY A 284 -8.78 16.22 17.35
N ARG A 285 -7.63 15.91 16.73
CA ARG A 285 -6.38 15.56 17.40
C ARG A 285 -5.38 16.71 17.35
N HIS A 286 -4.46 16.75 18.31
CA HIS A 286 -3.24 17.56 18.19
C HIS A 286 -2.35 17.02 17.08
N VAL A 287 -1.33 17.80 16.73
CA VAL A 287 -0.30 17.35 15.79
C VAL A 287 0.46 16.17 16.40
N GLY A 288 0.62 15.14 15.61
CA GLY A 288 1.38 13.94 15.92
C GLY A 288 2.41 13.65 14.84
N PHE A 289 3.02 12.49 14.94
CA PHE A 289 3.93 11.99 13.91
C PHE A 289 3.80 10.47 13.77
N THR A 290 4.22 9.97 12.63
CA THR A 290 4.42 8.54 12.39
C THR A 290 5.63 8.33 11.51
N GLY A 291 6.24 7.17 11.57
CA GLY A 291 7.34 6.86 10.68
C GLY A 291 7.78 5.42 10.80
N PHE A 292 8.54 4.98 9.79
CA PHE A 292 9.18 3.68 9.81
C PHE A 292 10.52 3.72 9.09
N VAL A 293 11.36 2.75 9.42
CA VAL A 293 12.55 2.36 8.65
C VAL A 293 12.51 0.86 8.47
N GLN A 294 12.59 0.40 7.22
CA GLN A 294 12.60 -1.00 6.86
C GLN A 294 13.90 -1.34 6.13
N MET A 295 14.56 -2.40 6.56
CA MET A 295 15.71 -3.01 5.88
C MET A 295 15.28 -4.34 5.29
N ASP A 296 15.60 -4.57 4.04
CA ASP A 296 15.42 -5.81 3.30
C ASP A 296 16.79 -6.31 2.84
N HIS A 297 17.23 -7.42 3.39
CA HIS A 297 18.50 -8.07 3.05
C HIS A 297 18.26 -9.40 2.36
N GLU A 298 18.63 -9.48 1.09
CA GLU A 298 18.60 -10.71 0.31
C GLU A 298 19.77 -11.63 0.72
N VAL A 299 19.47 -12.66 1.51
CA VAL A 299 20.45 -13.66 1.97
C VAL A 299 20.86 -14.54 0.81
N TRP A 300 19.87 -15.09 0.10
CA TRP A 300 19.98 -15.83 -1.15
C TRP A 300 18.94 -15.29 -2.11
N GLN A 301 19.12 -15.51 -3.38
CA GLN A 301 18.08 -15.17 -4.34
C GLN A 301 16.76 -15.81 -3.91
N GLY A 302 15.72 -14.98 -3.85
CA GLY A 302 14.39 -15.39 -3.41
C GLY A 302 14.19 -15.55 -1.90
N VAL A 303 15.21 -15.29 -1.07
CA VAL A 303 15.08 -15.33 0.40
C VAL A 303 15.57 -14.03 1.00
N HIS A 304 14.68 -13.31 1.63
CA HIS A 304 14.91 -12.00 2.21
C HIS A 304 14.69 -12.02 3.73
N LEU A 305 15.58 -11.37 4.46
CA LEU A 305 15.39 -11.02 5.86
C LEU A 305 14.93 -9.56 5.93
N MET A 306 13.80 -9.36 6.58
CA MET A 306 13.20 -8.04 6.75
C MET A 306 13.23 -7.60 8.20
N LEU A 307 13.71 -6.39 8.46
CA LEU A 307 13.67 -5.75 9.77
C LEU A 307 13.01 -4.38 9.60
N THR A 308 11.98 -4.13 10.40
CA THR A 308 11.27 -2.84 10.40
C THR A 308 11.17 -2.29 11.79
N GLY A 309 11.53 -1.02 11.97
CA GLY A 309 11.22 -0.23 13.15
C GLY A 309 10.16 0.80 12.80
N GLU A 310 9.19 1.00 13.68
CA GLU A 310 8.14 2.01 13.49
C GLU A 310 7.90 2.81 14.75
N ALA A 311 7.40 4.05 14.57
CA ALA A 311 7.05 4.96 15.64
C ALA A 311 5.73 5.66 15.31
N LEU A 312 4.93 5.94 16.34
CA LEU A 312 3.64 6.61 16.20
C LEU A 312 3.34 7.48 17.43
N ASP A 313 3.03 8.74 17.19
CA ASP A 313 2.30 9.60 18.10
C ASP A 313 1.05 10.12 17.36
N GLN A 314 -0.11 9.63 17.70
CA GLN A 314 -1.36 10.06 17.06
C GLN A 314 -1.82 11.47 17.51
N GLY A 315 -1.11 12.11 18.45
CA GLY A 315 -1.59 13.30 19.12
C GLY A 315 -2.80 13.03 20.06
N LEU A 316 -3.00 13.91 21.01
CA LEU A 316 -4.15 13.85 21.93
C LEU A 316 -5.45 14.15 21.17
N LEU A 317 -6.50 13.36 21.43
CA LEU A 317 -7.82 13.63 20.92
C LEU A 317 -8.54 14.63 21.85
N GLU A 318 -8.80 15.83 21.34
CA GLU A 318 -9.61 16.83 22.04
C GLU A 318 -11.09 16.49 21.87
N ARG A 319 -11.68 15.85 22.87
CA ARG A 319 -13.12 15.70 22.99
C ARG A 319 -13.56 16.23 24.35
N PRO A 320 -14.46 17.23 24.41
CA PRO A 320 -15.03 17.67 25.66
C PRO A 320 -15.69 16.51 26.39
N GLY A 321 -15.29 16.26 27.64
CA GLY A 321 -15.89 15.23 28.49
C GLY A 321 -15.38 13.80 28.31
N VAL A 322 -14.39 13.56 27.43
CA VAL A 322 -13.72 12.27 27.32
C VAL A 322 -12.38 12.35 28.03
N LEU A 323 -12.17 11.51 29.04
CA LEU A 323 -10.87 11.39 29.69
C LEU A 323 -9.84 10.86 28.67
N PRO A 324 -8.60 11.41 28.65
CA PRO A 324 -7.54 10.89 27.81
C PRO A 324 -7.35 9.39 28.07
N GLN A 325 -7.33 8.59 27.01
CA GLN A 325 -6.98 7.17 27.16
C GLN A 325 -5.54 7.07 27.67
N ARG A 326 -5.27 6.08 28.52
CA ARG A 326 -3.93 5.82 29.06
C ARG A 326 -2.95 5.64 27.92
N GLY A 327 -1.89 6.45 27.86
CA GLY A 327 -0.92 6.45 26.76
C GLY A 327 -1.26 7.35 25.56
N ALA A 328 -2.44 8.00 25.53
CA ALA A 328 -2.74 9.00 24.51
C ALA A 328 -1.79 10.19 24.65
N GLY A 329 -1.08 10.54 23.58
CA GLY A 329 -0.08 11.63 23.55
C GLY A 329 1.32 11.23 23.98
N ALA A 330 1.62 9.94 24.14
CA ALA A 330 2.98 9.44 24.27
C ALA A 330 3.38 8.68 22.98
N PRO A 331 4.60 8.88 22.48
CA PRO A 331 5.12 8.09 21.35
C PRO A 331 5.10 6.59 21.68
N ARG A 332 4.69 5.78 20.71
CA ARG A 332 4.74 4.33 20.75
C ARG A 332 5.75 3.83 19.74
N TYR A 333 6.38 2.71 20.02
CA TYR A 333 7.39 2.10 19.16
C TYR A 333 7.02 0.66 18.85
N GLY A 334 7.33 0.24 17.64
CA GLY A 334 7.13 -1.12 17.17
C GLY A 334 8.35 -1.64 16.42
N ALA A 335 8.52 -2.95 16.43
CA ALA A 335 9.56 -3.64 15.69
C ALA A 335 8.99 -4.89 15.02
N TRP A 336 9.42 -5.14 13.79
CA TRP A 336 9.07 -6.29 13.00
C TRP A 336 10.36 -7.01 12.58
N ALA A 337 10.33 -8.32 12.61
CA ALA A 337 11.36 -9.15 12.04
C ALA A 337 10.72 -10.29 11.25
N GLY A 338 11.10 -10.44 10.00
CA GLY A 338 10.46 -11.39 9.12
C GLY A 338 11.38 -12.02 8.09
N ILE A 339 10.89 -13.10 7.52
CA ILE A 339 11.45 -13.78 6.36
C ILE A 339 10.42 -13.72 5.25
N ASP A 340 10.87 -13.28 4.08
CA ASP A 340 10.09 -13.27 2.87
C ASP A 340 10.76 -14.21 1.86
N TRP A 341 10.02 -15.19 1.39
CA TRP A 341 10.52 -16.28 0.55
C TRP A 341 9.72 -16.42 -0.73
N PHE A 342 10.40 -16.33 -1.86
CA PHE A 342 9.87 -16.51 -3.22
C PHE A 342 10.39 -17.82 -3.81
N PRO A 343 9.81 -18.98 -3.46
CA PRO A 343 10.31 -20.30 -3.91
C PRO A 343 10.23 -20.48 -5.42
N ILE A 344 9.19 -19.96 -6.01
CA ILE A 344 8.94 -19.93 -7.46
C ILE A 344 8.34 -18.59 -7.86
N GLU A 345 8.31 -18.31 -9.14
CA GLU A 345 7.56 -17.19 -9.70
C GLU A 345 6.09 -17.21 -9.24
N HIS A 346 5.50 -16.05 -9.02
CA HIS A 346 4.10 -15.88 -8.55
C HIS A 346 3.77 -16.34 -7.13
N LEU A 347 4.73 -16.89 -6.38
CA LEU A 347 4.49 -17.35 -5.01
C LEU A 347 5.43 -16.67 -4.04
N GLU A 348 4.85 -16.01 -3.05
CA GLU A 348 5.51 -15.44 -1.88
C GLU A 348 4.99 -16.12 -0.61
N LEU A 349 5.89 -16.55 0.22
CA LEU A 349 5.63 -17.06 1.58
C LEU A 349 6.35 -16.15 2.57
N ARG A 350 5.60 -15.54 3.46
CA ARG A 350 6.14 -14.57 4.40
C ARG A 350 5.77 -14.93 5.83
N VAL A 351 6.72 -14.78 6.74
CA VAL A 351 6.51 -14.94 8.18
C VAL A 351 7.12 -13.75 8.89
N ASP A 352 6.34 -13.08 9.74
CA ASP A 352 6.76 -11.95 10.54
C ASP A 352 6.45 -12.17 12.02
N GLY A 353 7.37 -11.77 12.90
CA GLY A 353 7.12 -11.48 14.29
C GLY A 353 7.04 -9.97 14.49
N VAL A 354 5.97 -9.52 15.12
CA VAL A 354 5.70 -8.11 15.38
C VAL A 354 5.59 -7.87 16.85
N MET A 355 6.34 -6.93 17.38
CA MET A 355 6.29 -6.52 18.78
C MET A 355 6.06 -5.02 18.87
N HIS A 356 5.05 -4.63 19.64
CA HIS A 356 4.78 -3.24 19.97
C HIS A 356 5.06 -2.97 21.44
N GLN A 357 5.34 -1.73 21.78
CA GLN A 357 5.70 -1.29 23.14
C GLN A 357 4.62 -1.61 24.19
N ASP A 358 3.39 -1.84 23.77
CA ASP A 358 2.27 -2.23 24.64
C ASP A 358 2.31 -3.72 25.03
N ASP A 359 3.46 -4.40 24.88
CA ASP A 359 3.70 -5.82 25.17
C ASP A 359 2.84 -6.79 24.34
N VAL A 360 2.31 -6.33 23.21
CA VAL A 360 1.51 -7.19 22.33
C VAL A 360 2.43 -7.78 21.26
N PHE A 361 2.67 -9.07 21.34
CA PHE A 361 3.34 -9.83 20.30
C PHE A 361 2.32 -10.43 19.32
N HIS A 362 2.57 -10.23 18.03
CA HIS A 362 1.83 -10.87 16.96
C HIS A 362 2.78 -11.68 16.09
N GLY A 363 2.39 -12.90 15.75
CA GLY A 363 3.01 -13.70 14.71
C GLY A 363 2.12 -13.67 13.47
N GLN A 364 2.70 -13.49 12.29
CA GLN A 364 1.96 -13.48 11.03
C GLN A 364 2.61 -14.44 10.06
N ALA A 365 1.82 -15.26 9.37
CA ALA A 365 2.29 -16.03 8.23
C ALA A 365 1.34 -15.78 7.04
N GLN A 366 1.90 -15.43 5.90
CA GLN A 366 1.16 -15.10 4.70
C GLN A 366 1.58 -15.99 3.55
N LEU A 367 0.59 -16.51 2.84
CA LEU A 367 0.75 -17.04 1.50
C LEU A 367 0.19 -16.01 0.53
N HIS A 368 0.98 -15.60 -0.47
CA HIS A 368 0.57 -14.67 -1.49
C HIS A 368 0.85 -15.26 -2.88
N LEU A 369 -0.20 -15.46 -3.65
CA LEU A 369 -0.13 -15.76 -5.07
C LEU A 369 -0.39 -14.46 -5.84
N TYR A 370 0.55 -14.07 -6.71
CA TYR A 370 0.42 -12.89 -7.57
C TYR A 370 0.64 -13.27 -9.03
N LEU A 371 -0.29 -12.85 -9.90
CA LEU A 371 -0.35 -13.29 -11.29
C LEU A 371 -0.14 -12.12 -12.24
#